data_91370b92eb948a18ac9ef27ca26fce25
#
_entry.id   91370b92eb948a18ac9ef27ca26fce25
#
_cell.length_a   1.000
_cell.length_b   1.000
_cell.length_c   1.000
_cell.angle_alpha   90.00
_cell.angle_beta   90.00
_cell.angle_gamma   90.00
#
_symmetry.space_group_name_H-M   'P 1'
#
loop_
_entity.id
_entity.type
_entity.pdbx_description
1 polymer ?
#
loop_
_entity_poly.entity_id
_entity_poly.type
_entity_poly.pdbx_seq_one_letter_code
_entity_poly.pdbx_strand_id
1 'polypeptide(L)' 'MAQLQFNNDIKTLRFLAGEMNQGELGQKVGVTRQTIAAIEQGKCSPSLEVAFRIAHVFGKPLEEVFQWENNIL' A
#
# COMPACT_ATOMS: atom_id res chain seq x y z
N MET A 1 -15.66 -15.60 -3.03
CA MET A 1 -14.45 -15.05 -2.44
C MET A 1 -14.58 -13.55 -2.22
N ALA A 2 -14.27 -13.11 -1.05
CA ALA A 2 -14.41 -11.71 -0.72
C ALA A 2 -13.26 -10.90 -1.33
N GLN A 3 -13.58 -9.77 -1.93
CA GLN A 3 -12.59 -8.80 -2.36
C GLN A 3 -12.37 -7.80 -1.25
N LEU A 4 -11.16 -7.23 -1.22
CA LEU A 4 -10.91 -6.11 -0.32
C LEU A 4 -11.75 -4.92 -0.75
N GLN A 5 -12.20 -4.16 0.24
CA GLN A 5 -13.10 -3.03 0.01
C GLN A 5 -12.34 -1.71 -0.05
N PHE A 6 -11.08 -1.77 -0.39
CA PHE A 6 -10.28 -0.57 -0.59
C PHE A 6 -9.26 -0.82 -1.68
N ASN A 7 -8.86 0.25 -2.30
CA ASN A 7 -7.82 0.27 -3.32
C ASN A 7 -6.59 0.98 -2.77
N ASN A 8 -5.51 0.91 -3.50
CA ASN A 8 -4.31 1.62 -3.11
C ASN A 8 -3.60 2.18 -4.34
N ASP A 9 -2.79 3.21 -4.10
CA ASP A 9 -1.97 3.84 -5.12
C ASP A 9 -0.49 3.62 -4.86
N ILE A 10 -0.14 2.53 -4.19
CA ILE A 10 1.25 2.28 -3.78
C ILE A 10 2.18 2.24 -4.98
N LYS A 11 1.79 1.56 -6.04
CA LYS A 11 2.63 1.44 -7.23
C LYS A 11 2.93 2.81 -7.83
N THR A 12 1.91 3.64 -7.98
CA THR A 12 2.07 4.98 -8.50
C THR A 12 2.96 5.82 -7.59
N LEU A 13 2.73 5.73 -6.29
CA LEU A 13 3.53 6.50 -5.33
C LEU A 13 4.99 6.06 -5.32
N ARG A 14 5.24 4.74 -5.46
CA ARG A 14 6.61 4.25 -5.57
C ARG A 14 7.31 4.84 -6.79
N PHE A 15 6.60 4.86 -7.92
CA PHE A 15 7.16 5.40 -9.15
C PHE A 15 7.50 6.88 -8.99
N LEU A 16 6.57 7.64 -8.41
CA LEU A 16 6.77 9.09 -8.21
C LEU A 16 7.86 9.38 -7.17
N ALA A 17 8.18 8.44 -6.32
CA ALA A 17 9.21 8.59 -5.29
C ALA A 17 10.60 8.18 -5.79
N GLY A 18 10.87 8.31 -7.09
CA GLY A 18 12.17 7.97 -7.66
C GLY A 18 12.26 6.53 -8.11
N GLU A 19 11.15 5.97 -8.59
CA GLU A 19 11.10 4.60 -9.10
C GLU A 19 11.50 3.58 -8.04
N MET A 20 11.03 3.79 -6.82
CA MET A 20 11.28 2.86 -5.71
C MET A 20 10.68 1.49 -6.05
N ASN A 21 11.48 0.42 -5.88
CA ASN A 21 10.94 -0.91 -6.13
C ASN A 21 10.27 -1.48 -4.89
N GLN A 22 9.55 -2.60 -5.08
CA GLN A 22 8.78 -3.20 -3.99
C GLN A 22 9.67 -3.65 -2.83
N GLY A 23 10.85 -4.15 -3.13
CA GLY A 23 11.78 -4.57 -2.08
C GLY A 23 12.26 -3.41 -1.23
N GLU A 24 12.52 -2.26 -1.86
CA GLU A 24 12.93 -1.07 -1.14
C GLU A 24 11.83 -0.59 -0.20
N LEU A 25 10.59 -0.57 -0.68
CA LEU A 25 9.48 -0.18 0.17
C LEU A 25 9.30 -1.16 1.32
N GLY A 26 9.35 -2.46 1.02
CA GLY A 26 9.24 -3.48 2.05
C GLY A 26 10.27 -3.30 3.14
N GLN A 27 11.52 -3.04 2.76
CA GLN A 27 12.60 -2.84 3.72
C GLN A 27 12.32 -1.62 4.61
N LYS A 28 11.79 -0.55 4.03
CA LYS A 28 11.51 0.68 4.79
C LYS A 28 10.37 0.50 5.79
N VAL A 29 9.42 -0.39 5.51
CA VAL A 29 8.25 -0.56 6.37
C VAL A 29 8.26 -1.88 7.14
N GLY A 30 9.29 -2.70 6.96
CA GLY A 30 9.49 -3.90 7.78
C GLY A 30 8.73 -5.12 7.31
N VAL A 31 8.45 -5.22 6.02
CA VAL A 31 7.83 -6.42 5.44
C VAL A 31 8.60 -6.87 4.22
N THR A 32 8.26 -8.04 3.69
CA THR A 32 8.95 -8.58 2.53
C THR A 32 8.44 -7.94 1.24
N ARG A 33 9.23 -8.10 0.17
CA ARG A 33 8.82 -7.69 -1.16
C ARG A 33 7.52 -8.37 -1.58
N GLN A 34 7.39 -9.66 -1.25
CA GLN A 34 6.19 -10.41 -1.59
C GLN A 34 4.95 -9.84 -0.89
N THR A 35 5.10 -9.38 0.35
CA THR A 35 4.00 -8.76 1.06
C THR A 35 3.58 -7.46 0.39
N ILE A 36 4.53 -6.64 -0.02
CA ILE A 36 4.20 -5.40 -0.74
C ILE A 36 3.47 -5.73 -2.04
N ALA A 37 3.97 -6.73 -2.80
CA ALA A 37 3.32 -7.13 -4.05
C ALA A 37 1.88 -7.57 -3.81
N ALA A 38 1.65 -8.36 -2.76
CA ALA A 38 0.30 -8.84 -2.44
C ALA A 38 -0.62 -7.68 -2.04
N ILE A 39 -0.11 -6.72 -1.29
CA ILE A 39 -0.90 -5.55 -0.91
C ILE A 39 -1.29 -4.75 -2.16
N GLU A 40 -0.33 -4.52 -3.05
CA GLU A 40 -0.60 -3.75 -4.28
C GLU A 40 -1.64 -4.42 -5.16
N GLN A 41 -1.66 -5.75 -5.16
CA GLN A 41 -2.61 -6.51 -5.98
C GLN A 41 -3.97 -6.68 -5.31
N GLY A 42 -4.14 -6.19 -4.10
CA GLY A 42 -5.39 -6.33 -3.37
C GLY A 42 -5.61 -7.73 -2.81
N LYS A 43 -4.57 -8.53 -2.71
CA LYS A 43 -4.66 -9.90 -2.19
C LYS A 43 -4.39 -9.98 -0.69
N CYS A 44 -3.84 -8.93 -0.12
CA CYS A 44 -3.45 -8.90 1.27
C CYS A 44 -3.75 -7.53 1.85
N SER A 45 -4.39 -7.51 3.00
CA SER A 45 -4.65 -6.28 3.72
C SER A 45 -3.48 -6.02 4.67
N PRO A 46 -2.84 -4.84 4.61
CA PRO A 46 -1.74 -4.56 5.54
C PRO A 46 -2.29 -4.40 6.96
N SER A 47 -1.43 -4.65 7.95
CA SER A 47 -1.77 -4.25 9.31
C SER A 47 -1.88 -2.73 9.35
N LEU A 48 -2.57 -2.23 10.36
CA LEU A 48 -2.71 -0.78 10.52
C LEU A 48 -1.35 -0.11 10.63
N GLU A 49 -0.43 -0.72 11.37
CA GLU A 49 0.90 -0.14 11.52
C GLU A 49 1.65 -0.08 10.20
N VAL A 50 1.60 -1.14 9.42
CA VAL A 50 2.26 -1.17 8.11
C VAL A 50 1.63 -0.13 7.19
N ALA A 51 0.31 0.00 7.22
CA ALA A 51 -0.38 1.00 6.40
C ALA A 51 0.09 2.41 6.74
N PHE A 52 0.20 2.74 8.03
CA PHE A 52 0.70 4.04 8.43
C PHE A 52 2.17 4.24 8.05
N ARG A 53 2.99 3.19 8.17
CA ARG A 53 4.40 3.29 7.77
C ARG A 53 4.54 3.57 6.27
N ILE A 54 3.72 2.91 5.46
CA ILE A 54 3.73 3.15 4.01
C ILE A 54 3.37 4.60 3.72
N ALA A 55 2.31 5.10 4.33
CA ALA A 55 1.91 6.49 4.14
C ALA A 55 3.01 7.44 4.57
N HIS A 56 3.68 7.15 5.67
CA HIS A 56 4.78 7.97 6.17
C HIS A 56 5.95 8.01 5.19
N VAL A 57 6.29 6.86 4.60
CA VAL A 57 7.40 6.79 3.62
C VAL A 57 7.13 7.73 2.45
N PHE A 58 5.89 7.82 2.00
CA PHE A 58 5.54 8.68 0.87
C PHE A 58 5.20 10.10 1.27
N GLY A 59 5.16 10.39 2.57
CA GLY A 59 4.79 11.72 3.05
C GLY A 59 3.37 12.10 2.71
N LYS A 60 2.45 11.14 2.69
CA LYS A 60 1.06 11.33 2.31
C LYS A 60 0.15 10.89 3.44
N PRO A 61 -1.05 11.47 3.56
CA PRO A 61 -2.03 10.96 4.49
C PRO A 61 -2.51 9.58 4.05
N LEU A 62 -3.01 8.80 5.00
CA LEU A 62 -3.40 7.42 4.75
C LEU A 62 -4.39 7.30 3.61
N GLU A 63 -5.34 8.21 3.53
CA GLU A 63 -6.39 8.13 2.52
C GLU A 63 -5.91 8.48 1.11
N GLU A 64 -4.71 9.02 0.97
CA GLU A 64 -4.10 9.19 -0.35
C GLU A 64 -3.32 7.97 -0.78
N VAL A 65 -3.08 7.05 0.13
CA VAL A 65 -2.42 5.78 -0.19
C VAL A 65 -3.46 4.68 -0.36
N PHE A 66 -4.47 4.65 0.49
CA PHE A 66 -5.52 3.64 0.47
C PHE A 66 -6.88 4.34 0.39
N GLN A 67 -7.73 3.91 -0.55
CA GLN A 67 -9.03 4.51 -0.75
C GLN A 67 -10.12 3.48 -0.48
N TRP A 68 -11.14 3.89 0.27
CA TRP A 68 -12.26 3.02 0.60
C TRP A 68 -13.21 2.90 -0.58
N GLU A 69 -13.68 1.68 -0.82
CA GLU A 69 -14.59 1.38 -1.92
C GLU A 69 -16.01 1.62 -1.42
N ASN A 70 -16.55 2.81 -1.58
CA ASN A 70 -17.84 3.12 -0.97
C ASN A 70 -19.04 2.89 -1.89
N ASN A 71 -18.83 2.41 -3.11
CA ASN A 71 -19.94 2.11 -4.02
C ASN A 71 -20.66 0.80 -3.69
N ILE A 72 -20.18 0.09 -2.70
CA ILE A 72 -20.79 -1.17 -2.28
C ILE A 72 -21.75 -1.00 -1.09
N LEU A 73 -21.93 0.18 -0.61
CA LEU A 73 -22.82 0.43 0.50
C LEU A 73 -24.24 0.79 0.01
#